data_668f3153a700970b3be0bd58dc844b66
#
_entry.id   668f3153a700970b3be0bd58dc844b66
#
_cell.length_a   1.000
_cell.length_b   1.000
_cell.length_c   1.000
_cell.angle_alpha   90.00
_cell.angle_beta   90.00
_cell.angle_gamma   90.00
#
_symmetry.space_group_name_H-M   'P 1'
#
loop_
_entity.id
_entity.type
_entity.pdbx_description
1 polymer ?
#
loop_
_entity_poly.entity_id
_entity_poly.type
_entity_poly.pdbx_seq_one_letter_code
_entity_poly.pdbx_strand_id
1 'polypeptide(L)'
;KRASGPAQINIPRDFWTQVIDIELPKIVEFERPSGGKDALQHAADLLSEAKFPVILNGAGVVLSTGIPASAALAERLDAPVCCGYQHNDAFPGSHPLFAGPLGYNGSKAGMELISKADVVLALGTRLNPFSTLPGYGIDYWPKDAKIIQVDINADRIGLTKDVTVGIVGDAKKVAEELLSSLSDHAGEANRADRKAMIAKTKSAWAQELTSMDHEDDDPGTTWNERARSDKPDHMSPRMAWRAIQAAMPNNAIISSDIGNNCAIGNAYPSFEEGRKYLAPGLFGPCGYGFPAIAGAKIAQPNVPVIGFAGDGAFGISMNEMTAVGRGEWPAITMVIFRNYQWGAEKRNTHYGLQITLLELS
;
A
#
# COMPACT_ATOMS: atom_id res chain seq x y z
N LYS A 1 12.36 -19.16 -5.49
CA LYS A 1 13.05 -17.84 -5.42
C LYS A 1 12.61 -16.85 -6.51
N ARG A 2 11.73 -17.26 -7.42
CA ARG A 2 11.12 -16.33 -8.40
C ARG A 2 10.07 -15.43 -7.76
N ALA A 3 9.36 -15.93 -6.73
CA ALA A 3 8.45 -15.16 -5.90
C ALA A 3 8.78 -15.39 -4.43
N SER A 4 8.78 -14.34 -3.62
CA SER A 4 8.95 -14.45 -2.16
C SER A 4 7.66 -14.95 -1.53
N GLY A 5 7.78 -15.82 -0.54
CA GLY A 5 6.65 -16.38 0.19
C GLY A 5 7.07 -17.06 1.49
N PRO A 6 6.13 -17.47 2.32
CA PRO A 6 6.40 -18.22 3.53
C PRO A 6 7.11 -19.53 3.20
N ALA A 7 8.04 -19.93 4.06
CA ALA A 7 8.69 -21.24 4.01
C ALA A 7 8.62 -21.89 5.38
N GLN A 8 8.33 -23.19 5.40
CA GLN A 8 8.26 -23.99 6.63
C GLN A 8 9.30 -25.10 6.55
N ILE A 9 10.02 -25.30 7.64
CA ILE A 9 10.95 -26.41 7.83
C ILE A 9 10.47 -27.21 9.05
N ASN A 10 10.19 -28.50 8.83
CA ASN A 10 9.88 -29.42 9.92
C ASN A 10 11.14 -30.19 10.29
N ILE A 11 11.59 -30.03 11.52
CA ILE A 11 12.78 -30.71 12.05
C ILE A 11 12.33 -31.70 13.11
N PRO A 12 12.53 -33.02 12.91
CA PRO A 12 12.26 -34.03 13.91
C PRO A 12 13.02 -33.74 15.21
N ARG A 13 12.41 -34.01 16.36
CA ARG A 13 12.97 -33.65 17.65
C ARG A 13 14.33 -34.25 17.95
N ASP A 14 14.57 -35.47 17.52
CA ASP A 14 15.80 -36.21 17.71
C ASP A 14 16.97 -35.60 16.91
N PHE A 15 16.72 -34.84 15.85
CA PHE A 15 17.74 -34.13 15.09
C PHE A 15 18.32 -32.91 15.83
N TRP A 16 17.61 -32.36 16.83
CA TRP A 16 18.10 -31.22 17.59
C TRP A 16 19.35 -31.48 18.44
N THR A 17 19.61 -32.74 18.74
CA THR A 17 20.77 -33.16 19.55
C THR A 17 21.89 -33.78 18.71
N GLN A 18 21.70 -33.88 17.40
CA GLN A 18 22.70 -34.45 16.50
C GLN A 18 23.66 -33.38 16.02
N VAL A 19 24.93 -33.74 16.02
CA VAL A 19 25.98 -32.95 15.41
C VAL A 19 26.32 -33.61 14.08
N ILE A 20 26.22 -32.83 13.01
CA ILE A 20 26.52 -33.31 11.65
C ILE A 20 27.59 -32.42 11.01
N ASP A 21 28.41 -33.01 10.19
CA ASP A 21 29.40 -32.30 9.35
C ASP A 21 28.88 -32.32 7.92
N ILE A 22 28.42 -31.16 7.44
CA ILE A 22 27.89 -31.01 6.08
C ILE A 22 28.43 -29.75 5.42
N GLU A 23 28.69 -29.86 4.13
CA GLU A 23 28.93 -28.68 3.31
C GLU A 23 27.57 -28.02 2.98
N LEU A 24 27.40 -26.76 3.35
CA LEU A 24 26.17 -26.01 3.01
C LEU A 24 26.12 -25.74 1.50
N PRO A 25 24.98 -26.01 0.85
CA PRO A 25 24.86 -25.77 -0.57
C PRO A 25 24.99 -24.28 -0.88
N LYS A 26 25.71 -23.94 -1.92
CA LYS A 26 25.85 -22.58 -2.41
C LYS A 26 24.48 -22.05 -2.86
N ILE A 27 24.19 -20.80 -2.49
CA ILE A 27 22.97 -20.12 -2.94
C ILE A 27 23.10 -19.85 -4.44
N VAL A 28 22.18 -20.41 -5.22
CA VAL A 28 22.09 -20.12 -6.65
C VAL A 28 21.42 -18.78 -6.86
N GLU A 29 22.13 -17.86 -7.52
CA GLU A 29 21.55 -16.60 -7.97
C GLU A 29 20.75 -16.82 -9.26
N PHE A 30 19.55 -16.26 -9.30
CA PHE A 30 18.70 -16.32 -10.48
C PHE A 30 18.53 -14.91 -11.04
N GLU A 31 18.74 -14.75 -12.31
CA GLU A 31 18.40 -13.54 -13.00
C GLU A 31 16.87 -13.36 -13.01
N ARG A 32 16.40 -12.14 -12.70
CA ARG A 32 14.98 -11.81 -12.77
C ARG A 32 14.62 -11.50 -14.22
N PRO A 33 13.48 -12.00 -14.72
CA PRO A 33 13.09 -11.77 -16.12
C PRO A 33 12.68 -10.31 -16.35
N SER A 34 12.98 -9.79 -17.52
CA SER A 34 12.54 -8.46 -17.97
C SER A 34 11.22 -8.48 -18.76
N GLY A 35 10.62 -9.64 -18.96
CA GLY A 35 9.41 -9.83 -19.77
C GLY A 35 9.68 -10.42 -21.15
N GLY A 36 8.61 -10.86 -21.82
CA GLY A 36 8.68 -11.34 -23.18
C GLY A 36 8.68 -10.18 -24.21
N LYS A 37 9.49 -10.26 -25.24
CA LYS A 37 9.69 -9.20 -26.23
C LYS A 37 8.36 -8.70 -26.86
N ASP A 38 7.50 -9.62 -27.29
CA ASP A 38 6.25 -9.26 -27.97
C ASP A 38 5.27 -8.57 -27.02
N ALA A 39 5.20 -9.04 -25.76
CA ALA A 39 4.35 -8.43 -24.72
C ALA A 39 4.87 -7.04 -24.33
N LEU A 40 6.18 -6.86 -24.23
CA LEU A 40 6.81 -5.55 -24.00
C LEU A 40 6.52 -4.57 -25.13
N GLN A 41 6.67 -4.99 -26.39
CA GLN A 41 6.39 -4.14 -27.54
C GLN A 41 4.92 -3.73 -27.58
N HIS A 42 3.99 -4.69 -27.41
CA HIS A 42 2.56 -4.38 -27.38
C HIS A 42 2.21 -3.42 -26.23
N ALA A 43 2.79 -3.59 -25.05
CA ALA A 43 2.60 -2.67 -23.92
C ALA A 43 3.17 -1.26 -24.21
N ALA A 44 4.34 -1.18 -24.84
CA ALA A 44 4.95 0.09 -25.24
C ALA A 44 4.12 0.83 -26.29
N ASP A 45 3.56 0.12 -27.25
CA ASP A 45 2.66 0.68 -28.27
C ASP A 45 1.40 1.26 -27.61
N LEU A 46 0.73 0.51 -26.72
CA LEU A 46 -0.43 0.98 -25.98
C LEU A 46 -0.13 2.23 -25.14
N LEU A 47 1.01 2.25 -24.45
CA LEU A 47 1.42 3.39 -23.64
C LEU A 47 1.79 4.60 -24.50
N SER A 48 2.38 4.38 -25.67
CA SER A 48 2.76 5.45 -26.62
C SER A 48 1.56 6.16 -27.20
N GLU A 49 0.46 5.43 -27.46
CA GLU A 49 -0.78 5.96 -28.04
C GLU A 49 -1.77 6.47 -26.96
N ALA A 50 -1.50 6.22 -25.68
CA ALA A 50 -2.41 6.55 -24.61
C ALA A 50 -2.67 8.07 -24.50
N LYS A 51 -3.92 8.44 -24.33
CA LYS A 51 -4.35 9.82 -24.08
C LYS A 51 -4.31 10.17 -22.59
N PHE A 52 -4.61 9.18 -21.74
CA PHE A 52 -4.58 9.32 -20.29
C PHE A 52 -4.00 8.06 -19.63
N PRO A 53 -2.68 7.81 -19.82
CA PRO A 53 -2.04 6.69 -19.14
C PRO A 53 -1.99 6.93 -17.64
N VAL A 54 -2.18 5.86 -16.85
CA VAL A 54 -2.00 5.88 -15.38
C VAL A 54 -1.11 4.71 -14.98
N ILE A 55 -0.18 4.95 -14.08
CA ILE A 55 0.67 3.91 -13.50
C ILE A 55 0.14 3.56 -12.11
N LEU A 56 -0.07 2.27 -11.84
CA LEU A 56 -0.44 1.76 -10.53
C LEU A 56 0.70 0.91 -9.98
N ASN A 57 1.47 1.48 -9.07
CA ASN A 57 2.58 0.80 -8.41
C ASN A 57 2.10 -0.09 -7.26
N GLY A 58 2.66 -1.30 -7.19
CA GLY A 58 2.45 -2.21 -6.06
C GLY A 58 3.75 -2.59 -5.35
N ALA A 59 3.65 -3.58 -4.46
CA ALA A 59 4.79 -4.11 -3.70
C ALA A 59 5.98 -4.52 -4.58
N GLY A 60 5.72 -5.00 -5.80
CA GLY A 60 6.77 -5.41 -6.74
C GLY A 60 7.74 -4.29 -7.08
N VAL A 61 7.26 -3.04 -7.17
CA VAL A 61 8.12 -1.86 -7.41
C VAL A 61 9.06 -1.62 -6.22
N VAL A 62 8.55 -1.71 -4.99
CA VAL A 62 9.36 -1.57 -3.77
C VAL A 62 10.39 -2.70 -3.65
N LEU A 63 9.94 -3.95 -3.87
CA LEU A 63 10.78 -5.15 -3.71
C LEU A 63 11.88 -5.26 -4.77
N SER A 64 11.64 -4.77 -5.98
CA SER A 64 12.61 -4.72 -7.07
C SER A 64 13.55 -3.51 -7.01
N THR A 65 13.33 -2.58 -6.07
CA THR A 65 13.98 -1.26 -6.06
C THR A 65 13.70 -0.46 -7.35
N GLY A 66 12.49 -0.61 -7.89
CA GLY A 66 12.07 -0.08 -9.19
C GLY A 66 11.47 1.32 -9.16
N ILE A 67 11.45 2.00 -7.99
CA ILE A 67 10.88 3.35 -7.87
C ILE A 67 11.50 4.34 -8.86
N PRO A 68 12.84 4.43 -9.03
CA PRO A 68 13.42 5.33 -10.01
C PRO A 68 13.02 5.03 -11.46
N ALA A 69 12.93 3.75 -11.82
CA ALA A 69 12.50 3.34 -13.17
C ALA A 69 11.01 3.68 -13.41
N SER A 70 10.16 3.47 -12.40
CA SER A 70 8.75 3.87 -12.46
C SER A 70 8.59 5.39 -12.56
N ALA A 71 9.42 6.17 -11.85
CA ALA A 71 9.41 7.63 -11.92
C ALA A 71 9.81 8.13 -13.30
N ALA A 72 10.89 7.62 -13.87
CA ALA A 72 11.33 7.97 -15.22
C ALA A 72 10.27 7.65 -16.28
N LEU A 73 9.60 6.51 -16.14
CA LEU A 73 8.49 6.13 -17.02
C LEU A 73 7.28 7.07 -16.87
N ALA A 74 6.93 7.42 -15.62
CA ALA A 74 5.85 8.35 -15.30
C ALA A 74 6.14 9.76 -15.87
N GLU A 75 7.36 10.25 -15.73
CA GLU A 75 7.78 11.55 -16.28
C GLU A 75 7.77 11.56 -17.79
N ARG A 76 8.23 10.48 -18.43
CA ARG A 76 8.22 10.34 -19.91
C ARG A 76 6.81 10.40 -20.48
N LEU A 77 5.84 9.78 -19.77
CA LEU A 77 4.44 9.72 -20.17
C LEU A 77 3.60 10.89 -19.63
N ASP A 78 4.13 11.71 -18.71
CA ASP A 78 3.36 12.63 -17.85
C ASP A 78 2.14 11.93 -17.22
N ALA A 79 2.33 10.69 -16.77
CA ALA A 79 1.29 9.84 -16.22
C ALA A 79 1.17 10.02 -14.70
N PRO A 80 -0.04 10.20 -14.14
CA PRO A 80 -0.22 10.15 -12.70
C PRO A 80 0.10 8.75 -12.19
N VAL A 81 0.72 8.69 -10.99
CA VAL A 81 1.09 7.44 -10.34
C VAL A 81 0.23 7.25 -9.11
N CYS A 82 -0.53 6.16 -9.09
CA CYS A 82 -1.23 5.65 -7.92
C CYS A 82 -0.44 4.52 -7.28
N CYS A 83 -0.65 4.28 -5.99
CA CYS A 83 -0.12 3.11 -5.32
C CYS A 83 -1.25 2.17 -4.88
N GLY A 84 -0.94 0.88 -4.74
CA GLY A 84 -1.87 -0.07 -4.15
C GLY A 84 -2.12 0.22 -2.67
N TYR A 85 -3.21 -0.32 -2.12
CA TYR A 85 -3.56 -0.22 -0.71
C TYR A 85 -2.39 -0.63 0.18
N GLN A 86 -2.01 0.23 1.12
CA GLN A 86 -0.89 0.05 2.04
C GLN A 86 0.50 -0.06 1.36
N HIS A 87 0.66 0.55 0.21
CA HIS A 87 1.93 0.68 -0.51
C HIS A 87 2.26 2.15 -0.81
N ASN A 88 2.01 3.03 0.15
CA ASN A 88 2.24 4.47 0.02
C ASN A 88 3.72 4.81 -0.24
N ASP A 89 4.62 3.89 0.07
CA ASP A 89 6.06 3.98 -0.17
C ASP A 89 6.51 3.46 -1.54
N ALA A 90 5.56 3.11 -2.42
CA ALA A 90 5.89 2.63 -3.77
C ALA A 90 6.14 3.76 -4.79
N PHE A 91 6.07 5.02 -4.36
CA PHE A 91 6.42 6.19 -5.16
C PHE A 91 6.69 7.39 -4.25
N PRO A 92 7.61 8.34 -4.62
CA PRO A 92 7.89 9.49 -3.76
C PRO A 92 6.66 10.38 -3.55
N GLY A 93 6.34 10.66 -2.29
CA GLY A 93 5.14 11.42 -1.93
C GLY A 93 5.16 12.88 -2.38
N SER A 94 6.35 13.49 -2.45
CA SER A 94 6.55 14.87 -2.93
C SER A 94 6.47 15.00 -4.46
N HIS A 95 6.52 13.88 -5.21
CA HIS A 95 6.57 13.93 -6.66
C HIS A 95 5.28 14.53 -7.26
N PRO A 96 5.37 15.47 -8.24
CA PRO A 96 4.19 16.11 -8.82
C PRO A 96 3.15 15.14 -9.41
N LEU A 97 3.61 14.01 -9.97
CA LEU A 97 2.74 12.99 -10.56
C LEU A 97 2.17 12.00 -9.54
N PHE A 98 2.59 12.02 -8.29
CA PHE A 98 2.03 11.13 -7.26
C PHE A 98 0.57 11.51 -6.96
N ALA A 99 -0.35 10.60 -7.20
CA ALA A 99 -1.78 10.77 -6.98
C ALA A 99 -2.28 10.13 -5.67
N GLY A 100 -1.43 9.37 -5.00
CA GLY A 100 -1.71 8.73 -3.72
C GLY A 100 -2.18 7.27 -3.84
N PRO A 101 -2.41 6.62 -2.70
CA PRO A 101 -2.84 5.23 -2.65
C PRO A 101 -4.30 5.09 -3.05
N LEU A 102 -4.60 4.01 -3.77
CA LEU A 102 -5.97 3.57 -4.05
C LEU A 102 -6.53 2.72 -2.90
N GLY A 103 -7.78 2.32 -3.04
CA GLY A 103 -8.44 1.39 -2.17
C GLY A 103 -9.01 2.04 -0.91
N TYR A 104 -9.27 1.23 0.06
CA TYR A 104 -10.06 1.57 1.23
C TYR A 104 -9.57 2.84 1.93
N ASN A 105 -10.38 3.91 1.90
CA ASN A 105 -10.07 5.25 2.41
C ASN A 105 -8.72 5.85 1.92
N GLY A 106 -8.30 5.51 0.71
CA GLY A 106 -7.09 6.04 0.11
C GLY A 106 -7.26 7.48 -0.42
N SER A 107 -6.56 7.77 -1.51
CA SER A 107 -6.63 9.08 -2.16
C SER A 107 -7.81 9.18 -3.13
N LYS A 108 -8.74 10.10 -2.86
CA LYS A 108 -9.81 10.40 -3.82
C LYS A 108 -9.25 10.95 -5.14
N ALA A 109 -8.16 11.73 -5.08
CA ALA A 109 -7.49 12.19 -6.29
C ALA A 109 -6.98 11.02 -7.13
N GLY A 110 -6.36 10.02 -6.52
CA GLY A 110 -5.94 8.81 -7.23
C GLY A 110 -7.12 8.08 -7.87
N MET A 111 -8.24 7.96 -7.16
CA MET A 111 -9.46 7.33 -7.66
C MET A 111 -10.07 8.10 -8.85
N GLU A 112 -10.16 9.41 -8.76
CA GLU A 112 -10.68 10.26 -9.83
C GLU A 112 -9.77 10.27 -11.07
N LEU A 113 -8.45 10.21 -10.89
CA LEU A 113 -7.50 10.18 -12.00
C LEU A 113 -7.49 8.82 -12.71
N ILE A 114 -7.44 7.71 -11.96
CA ILE A 114 -7.46 6.38 -12.58
C ILE A 114 -8.78 6.09 -13.29
N SER A 115 -9.91 6.65 -12.82
CA SER A 115 -11.20 6.47 -13.48
C SER A 115 -11.26 7.05 -14.92
N LYS A 116 -10.32 7.93 -15.29
CA LYS A 116 -10.21 8.54 -16.60
C LYS A 116 -9.19 7.85 -17.51
N ALA A 117 -8.52 6.82 -17.00
CA ALA A 117 -7.48 6.13 -17.75
C ALA A 117 -8.04 5.42 -18.97
N ASP A 118 -7.37 5.57 -20.10
CA ASP A 118 -7.54 4.71 -21.28
C ASP A 118 -6.53 3.56 -21.29
N VAL A 119 -5.37 3.74 -20.60
CA VAL A 119 -4.37 2.69 -20.37
C VAL A 119 -3.94 2.72 -18.89
N VAL A 120 -3.95 1.58 -18.23
CA VAL A 120 -3.41 1.40 -16.87
C VAL A 120 -2.22 0.46 -16.93
N LEU A 121 -1.05 0.95 -16.52
CA LEU A 121 0.11 0.10 -16.25
C LEU A 121 0.11 -0.31 -14.77
N ALA A 122 -0.34 -1.53 -14.50
CA ALA A 122 -0.34 -2.15 -13.18
C ALA A 122 1.04 -2.80 -12.92
N LEU A 123 1.98 -2.02 -12.36
CA LEU A 123 3.39 -2.37 -12.23
C LEU A 123 3.68 -3.04 -10.88
N GLY A 124 4.01 -4.32 -10.92
CA GLY A 124 4.35 -5.08 -9.71
C GLY A 124 3.21 -5.19 -8.70
N THR A 125 1.97 -5.22 -9.18
CA THR A 125 0.77 -5.33 -8.37
C THR A 125 -0.13 -6.47 -8.87
N ARG A 126 -0.63 -7.26 -7.93
CA ARG A 126 -1.61 -8.32 -8.19
C ARG A 126 -3.05 -7.82 -8.33
N LEU A 127 -3.25 -6.49 -8.33
CA LEU A 127 -4.57 -5.86 -8.37
C LEU A 127 -5.50 -6.37 -7.25
N ASN A 128 -4.97 -6.41 -6.02
CA ASN A 128 -5.73 -6.82 -4.84
C ASN A 128 -7.10 -6.12 -4.80
N PRO A 129 -8.20 -6.85 -4.49
CA PRO A 129 -9.53 -6.26 -4.32
C PRO A 129 -9.54 -5.01 -3.42
N PHE A 130 -8.80 -5.01 -2.31
CA PHE A 130 -8.69 -3.83 -1.43
C PHE A 130 -8.07 -2.60 -2.12
N SER A 131 -7.27 -2.79 -3.18
CA SER A 131 -6.73 -1.68 -4.00
C SER A 131 -7.67 -1.23 -5.12
N THR A 132 -8.79 -1.94 -5.34
CA THR A 132 -9.73 -1.66 -6.42
C THR A 132 -11.18 -1.54 -5.95
N LEU A 133 -11.42 -1.55 -4.63
CA LEU A 133 -12.73 -1.31 -4.05
C LEU A 133 -13.18 0.13 -4.29
N PRO A 134 -14.46 0.37 -4.64
CA PRO A 134 -15.03 1.70 -4.68
C PRO A 134 -14.78 2.45 -3.37
N GLY A 135 -14.51 3.75 -3.48
CA GLY A 135 -14.27 4.62 -2.34
C GLY A 135 -14.90 5.99 -2.53
N TYR A 136 -15.33 6.63 -1.47
CA TYR A 136 -15.99 7.95 -1.49
C TYR A 136 -17.17 8.03 -2.46
N GLY A 137 -17.92 6.93 -2.63
CA GLY A 137 -19.02 6.84 -3.59
C GLY A 137 -18.60 6.73 -5.07
N ILE A 138 -17.32 6.56 -5.36
CA ILE A 138 -16.77 6.47 -6.72
C ILE A 138 -16.47 5.01 -7.06
N ASP A 139 -17.11 4.46 -8.11
CA ASP A 139 -16.67 3.23 -8.79
C ASP A 139 -15.58 3.62 -9.78
N TYR A 140 -14.35 3.70 -9.29
CA TYR A 140 -13.24 4.33 -10.01
C TYR A 140 -12.46 3.40 -10.95
N TRP A 141 -12.72 2.09 -10.92
CA TRP A 141 -11.99 1.20 -11.80
C TRP A 141 -12.39 1.43 -13.27
N PRO A 142 -11.47 1.80 -14.17
CA PRO A 142 -11.81 2.14 -15.56
C PRO A 142 -12.16 0.87 -16.33
N LYS A 143 -13.46 0.71 -16.69
CA LYS A 143 -13.98 -0.52 -17.33
C LYS A 143 -13.50 -0.70 -18.76
N ASP A 144 -13.26 0.41 -19.47
CA ASP A 144 -12.89 0.41 -20.89
C ASP A 144 -11.38 0.57 -21.11
N ALA A 145 -10.61 0.74 -20.06
CA ALA A 145 -9.16 0.92 -20.14
C ALA A 145 -8.46 -0.37 -20.57
N LYS A 146 -7.38 -0.23 -21.32
CA LYS A 146 -6.44 -1.32 -21.57
C LYS A 146 -5.55 -1.52 -20.37
N ILE A 147 -5.57 -2.71 -19.80
CA ILE A 147 -4.80 -3.03 -18.61
C ILE A 147 -3.54 -3.79 -19.00
N ILE A 148 -2.39 -3.22 -18.67
CA ILE A 148 -1.08 -3.87 -18.76
C ILE A 148 -0.71 -4.31 -17.34
N GLN A 149 -0.62 -5.60 -17.07
CA GLN A 149 -0.26 -6.09 -15.73
C GLN A 149 1.12 -6.74 -15.75
N VAL A 150 1.98 -6.28 -14.85
CA VAL A 150 3.34 -6.79 -14.63
C VAL A 150 3.41 -7.45 -13.26
N ASP A 151 3.70 -8.73 -13.22
CA ASP A 151 3.98 -9.46 -11.98
C ASP A 151 5.12 -10.48 -12.21
N ILE A 152 5.91 -10.73 -11.18
CA ILE A 152 6.97 -11.76 -11.22
C ILE A 152 6.39 -13.18 -11.23
N ASN A 153 5.14 -13.34 -10.76
CA ASN A 153 4.41 -14.59 -10.72
C ASN A 153 3.27 -14.58 -11.75
N ALA A 154 3.38 -15.46 -12.75
CA ALA A 154 2.39 -15.61 -13.81
C ALA A 154 0.98 -15.90 -13.30
N ASP A 155 0.85 -16.65 -12.20
CA ASP A 155 -0.45 -17.05 -11.63
C ASP A 155 -1.28 -15.85 -11.08
N ARG A 156 -0.67 -14.68 -10.95
CA ARG A 156 -1.33 -13.46 -10.48
C ARG A 156 -1.82 -12.55 -11.58
N ILE A 157 -1.40 -12.80 -12.82
CA ILE A 157 -1.81 -12.02 -13.98
C ILE A 157 -3.22 -12.43 -14.40
N GLY A 158 -4.12 -11.45 -14.51
CA GLY A 158 -5.51 -11.68 -14.89
C GLY A 158 -6.38 -12.32 -13.79
N LEU A 159 -5.87 -12.49 -12.56
CA LEU A 159 -6.60 -13.17 -11.48
C LEU A 159 -7.83 -12.39 -11.00
N THR A 160 -7.76 -11.06 -10.96
CA THR A 160 -8.81 -10.22 -10.36
C THR A 160 -9.44 -9.21 -11.31
N LYS A 161 -8.79 -8.93 -12.40
CA LYS A 161 -9.23 -7.98 -13.43
C LYS A 161 -8.86 -8.51 -14.81
N ASP A 162 -9.67 -8.19 -15.81
CA ASP A 162 -9.34 -8.47 -17.22
C ASP A 162 -8.08 -7.70 -17.61
N VAL A 163 -7.15 -8.38 -18.29
CA VAL A 163 -5.84 -7.86 -18.66
C VAL A 163 -5.68 -7.91 -20.17
N THR A 164 -5.29 -6.80 -20.75
CA THR A 164 -5.01 -6.70 -22.21
C THR A 164 -3.62 -7.26 -22.52
N VAL A 165 -2.62 -6.92 -21.67
CA VAL A 165 -1.24 -7.40 -21.83
C VAL A 165 -0.72 -7.87 -20.46
N GLY A 166 -0.37 -9.16 -20.37
CA GLY A 166 0.29 -9.72 -19.20
C GLY A 166 1.80 -9.85 -19.41
N ILE A 167 2.61 -9.33 -18.50
CA ILE A 167 4.07 -9.39 -18.57
C ILE A 167 4.59 -10.09 -17.31
N VAL A 168 5.19 -11.28 -17.49
CA VAL A 168 5.87 -11.97 -16.40
C VAL A 168 7.28 -11.42 -16.28
N GLY A 169 7.52 -10.55 -15.28
CA GLY A 169 8.79 -9.86 -15.16
C GLY A 169 9.00 -9.14 -13.83
N ASP A 170 10.27 -8.79 -13.58
CA ASP A 170 10.65 -7.91 -12.49
C ASP A 170 10.20 -6.48 -12.79
N ALA A 171 9.51 -5.85 -11.83
CA ALA A 171 8.89 -4.55 -12.05
C ALA A 171 9.89 -3.46 -12.49
N LYS A 172 11.13 -3.48 -11.93
CA LYS A 172 12.19 -2.54 -12.33
C LYS A 172 12.62 -2.78 -13.77
N LYS A 173 13.00 -4.03 -14.09
CA LYS A 173 13.49 -4.38 -15.42
C LYS A 173 12.45 -4.12 -16.50
N VAL A 174 11.18 -4.48 -16.22
CA VAL A 174 10.08 -4.21 -17.16
C VAL A 174 9.87 -2.72 -17.37
N ALA A 175 9.92 -1.90 -16.31
CA ALA A 175 9.80 -0.45 -16.44
C ALA A 175 10.94 0.16 -17.27
N GLU A 176 12.18 -0.31 -17.10
CA GLU A 176 13.35 0.10 -17.88
C GLU A 176 13.21 -0.29 -19.36
N GLU A 177 12.76 -1.52 -19.66
CA GLU A 177 12.52 -1.98 -21.04
C GLU A 177 11.37 -1.19 -21.71
N LEU A 178 10.26 -0.98 -20.99
CA LEU A 178 9.16 -0.17 -21.51
C LEU A 178 9.62 1.25 -21.83
N LEU A 179 10.37 1.89 -20.92
CA LEU A 179 10.90 3.23 -21.13
C LEU A 179 11.75 3.32 -22.42
N SER A 180 12.59 2.32 -22.67
CA SER A 180 13.43 2.27 -23.86
C SER A 180 12.67 1.95 -25.15
N SER A 181 11.49 1.33 -25.04
CA SER A 181 10.65 0.91 -26.16
C SER A 181 9.55 1.90 -26.52
N LEU A 182 9.34 2.97 -25.72
CA LEU A 182 8.36 4.00 -26.02
C LEU A 182 8.73 4.75 -27.30
N SER A 183 7.71 5.11 -28.10
CA SER A 183 7.89 5.99 -29.25
C SER A 183 8.28 7.42 -28.85
N ASP A 184 8.88 8.18 -29.75
CA ASP A 184 9.31 9.56 -29.48
C ASP A 184 8.16 10.48 -29.07
N HIS A 185 6.94 10.23 -29.58
CA HIS A 185 5.73 11.00 -29.28
C HIS A 185 4.95 10.50 -28.04
N ALA A 186 5.43 9.47 -27.35
CA ALA A 186 4.76 8.94 -26.16
C ALA A 186 4.55 10.03 -25.10
N GLY A 187 3.36 10.10 -24.52
CA GLY A 187 2.98 11.11 -23.53
C GLY A 187 2.59 12.47 -24.08
N GLU A 188 2.69 12.72 -25.37
CA GLU A 188 2.35 14.03 -25.97
C GLU A 188 0.84 14.25 -26.12
N ALA A 189 0.08 13.18 -26.34
CA ALA A 189 -1.37 13.26 -26.49
C ALA A 189 -2.02 13.88 -25.25
N ASN A 190 -2.77 14.97 -25.43
CA ASN A 190 -3.49 15.70 -24.37
C ASN A 190 -2.60 16.13 -23.16
N ARG A 191 -1.30 16.30 -23.36
CA ARG A 191 -0.31 16.53 -22.31
C ARG A 191 -0.65 17.70 -21.40
N ALA A 192 -0.98 18.87 -21.99
CA ALA A 192 -1.28 20.07 -21.23
C ALA A 192 -2.54 19.90 -20.34
N ASP A 193 -3.60 19.35 -20.92
CA ASP A 193 -4.87 19.12 -20.23
C ASP A 193 -4.71 18.09 -19.12
N ARG A 194 -3.91 17.03 -19.38
CA ARG A 194 -3.61 15.99 -18.39
C ARG A 194 -2.85 16.57 -17.18
N LYS A 195 -1.79 17.37 -17.42
CA LYS A 195 -1.05 18.04 -16.34
C LYS A 195 -1.94 18.97 -15.52
N ALA A 196 -2.75 19.78 -16.17
CA ALA A 196 -3.69 20.68 -15.52
C ALA A 196 -4.71 19.89 -14.67
N MET A 197 -5.23 18.79 -15.20
CA MET A 197 -6.17 17.92 -14.49
C MET A 197 -5.53 17.28 -13.26
N ILE A 198 -4.32 16.72 -13.38
CA ILE A 198 -3.59 16.14 -12.25
C ILE A 198 -3.42 17.16 -11.14
N ALA A 199 -2.91 18.35 -11.46
CA ALA A 199 -2.68 19.40 -10.47
C ALA A 199 -3.99 19.84 -9.79
N LYS A 200 -5.05 20.06 -10.56
CA LYS A 200 -6.38 20.46 -10.06
C LYS A 200 -6.96 19.39 -9.12
N THR A 201 -6.96 18.13 -9.53
CA THR A 201 -7.56 17.04 -8.77
C THR A 201 -6.80 16.80 -7.45
N LYS A 202 -5.46 16.85 -7.48
CA LYS A 202 -4.63 16.76 -6.27
C LYS A 202 -4.90 17.92 -5.30
N SER A 203 -4.99 19.15 -5.81
CA SER A 203 -5.27 20.32 -4.97
C SER A 203 -6.66 20.24 -4.32
N ALA A 204 -7.67 19.84 -5.08
CA ALA A 204 -9.03 19.65 -4.56
C ALA A 204 -9.07 18.59 -3.46
N TRP A 205 -8.39 17.45 -3.67
CA TRP A 205 -8.31 16.40 -2.66
C TRP A 205 -7.57 16.86 -1.39
N ALA A 206 -6.46 17.59 -1.53
CA ALA A 206 -5.74 18.11 -0.37
C ALA A 206 -6.61 19.03 0.50
N GLN A 207 -7.45 19.86 -0.13
CA GLN A 207 -8.41 20.72 0.57
C GLN A 207 -9.53 19.91 1.23
N GLU A 208 -10.11 18.94 0.51
CA GLU A 208 -11.16 18.06 1.05
C GLU A 208 -10.64 17.22 2.22
N LEU A 209 -9.43 16.64 2.09
CA LEU A 209 -8.81 15.87 3.17
C LEU A 209 -8.56 16.74 4.42
N THR A 210 -8.20 18.01 4.22
CA THR A 210 -8.02 18.95 5.32
C THR A 210 -9.36 19.29 5.98
N SER A 211 -10.44 19.43 5.22
CA SER A 211 -11.77 19.64 5.82
C SER A 211 -12.22 18.44 6.64
N MET A 212 -11.97 17.22 6.15
CA MET A 212 -12.27 15.98 6.87
C MET A 212 -11.51 15.83 8.21
N ASP A 213 -10.35 16.45 8.37
CA ASP A 213 -9.62 16.43 9.64
C ASP A 213 -10.40 17.13 10.77
N HIS A 214 -11.19 18.14 10.41
CA HIS A 214 -11.97 18.97 11.32
C HIS A 214 -13.44 18.55 11.38
N GLU A 215 -13.89 17.72 10.45
CA GLU A 215 -15.23 17.18 10.50
C GLU A 215 -15.33 16.19 11.65
N ASP A 216 -16.13 16.58 12.59
CA ASP A 216 -16.51 15.70 13.67
C ASP A 216 -17.41 14.55 13.17
N ASP A 217 -17.88 14.56 11.93
CA ASP A 217 -18.86 13.63 11.41
C ASP A 217 -18.34 12.82 10.22
N ASP A 218 -18.16 11.53 10.41
CA ASP A 218 -18.32 10.55 9.34
C ASP A 218 -19.84 10.33 9.16
N PRO A 219 -20.47 10.91 8.11
CA PRO A 219 -21.94 10.87 7.95
C PRO A 219 -22.50 9.47 7.74
N GLY A 220 -21.65 8.43 7.76
CA GLY A 220 -22.03 7.04 7.58
C GLY A 220 -22.13 6.20 8.85
N THR A 221 -21.89 6.75 10.05
CA THR A 221 -21.82 5.90 11.25
C THR A 221 -22.61 6.47 12.42
N THR A 222 -23.84 5.98 12.58
CA THR A 222 -24.73 6.26 13.73
C THR A 222 -24.13 5.94 15.11
N TRP A 223 -23.03 5.21 15.19
CA TRP A 223 -22.34 4.91 16.45
C TRP A 223 -21.32 5.98 16.87
N ASN A 224 -20.87 6.84 15.95
CA ASN A 224 -20.06 8.00 16.29
C ASN A 224 -20.82 9.01 17.15
N GLU A 225 -22.12 9.15 16.97
CA GLU A 225 -22.97 10.03 17.78
C GLU A 225 -22.95 9.66 19.26
N ARG A 226 -22.97 8.35 19.59
CA ARG A 226 -22.90 7.88 20.98
C ARG A 226 -21.52 8.06 21.62
N ALA A 227 -20.46 7.97 20.82
CA ALA A 227 -19.09 8.17 21.32
C ALA A 227 -18.76 9.64 21.62
N ARG A 228 -19.53 10.58 21.05
CA ARG A 228 -19.29 12.02 21.12
C ARG A 228 -20.01 12.74 22.25
N SER A 229 -21.27 12.39 22.48
CA SER A 229 -22.11 13.12 23.41
C SER A 229 -21.60 13.14 24.84
N ASP A 230 -20.81 12.12 25.22
CA ASP A 230 -20.43 11.88 26.61
C ASP A 230 -18.95 12.17 26.92
N LYS A 231 -18.11 12.51 25.93
CA LYS A 231 -16.67 12.70 26.14
C LYS A 231 -16.06 13.77 25.24
N PRO A 232 -16.02 15.02 25.68
CA PRO A 232 -15.48 16.16 24.92
C PRO A 232 -13.98 16.07 24.59
N ASP A 233 -13.25 15.13 25.19
CA ASP A 233 -11.80 15.01 25.07
C ASP A 233 -11.32 13.99 24.00
N HIS A 234 -12.21 13.54 23.12
CA HIS A 234 -11.84 12.61 22.07
C HIS A 234 -11.29 13.33 20.83
N MET A 235 -10.13 12.90 20.37
CA MET A 235 -9.54 13.37 19.13
C MET A 235 -10.08 12.57 17.94
N SER A 236 -10.42 13.25 16.85
CA SER A 236 -10.71 12.60 15.57
C SER A 236 -9.51 11.76 15.13
N PRO A 237 -9.71 10.52 14.65
CA PRO A 237 -8.59 9.71 14.13
C PRO A 237 -7.89 10.37 12.95
N ARG A 238 -8.58 11.20 12.16
CA ARG A 238 -7.97 11.96 11.07
C ARG A 238 -7.06 13.07 11.59
N MET A 239 -7.50 13.83 12.61
CA MET A 239 -6.65 14.82 13.28
C MET A 239 -5.40 14.16 13.90
N ALA A 240 -5.55 12.98 14.52
CA ALA A 240 -4.43 12.24 15.07
C ALA A 240 -3.43 11.86 13.97
N TRP A 241 -3.89 11.30 12.84
CA TRP A 241 -3.03 10.98 11.71
C TRP A 241 -2.34 12.22 11.13
N ARG A 242 -3.02 13.35 11.03
CA ARG A 242 -2.42 14.62 10.56
C ARG A 242 -1.31 15.09 11.49
N ALA A 243 -1.54 15.05 12.79
CA ALA A 243 -0.53 15.42 13.79
C ALA A 243 0.69 14.48 13.74
N ILE A 244 0.45 13.17 13.61
CA ILE A 244 1.50 12.16 13.50
C ILE A 244 2.31 12.38 12.22
N GLN A 245 1.65 12.59 11.07
CA GLN A 245 2.33 12.85 9.81
C GLN A 245 3.23 14.09 9.89
N ALA A 246 2.77 15.15 10.56
CA ALA A 246 3.55 16.38 10.75
C ALA A 246 4.76 16.19 11.67
N ALA A 247 4.67 15.28 12.65
CA ALA A 247 5.74 15.01 13.61
C ALA A 247 6.68 13.88 13.17
N MET A 248 6.30 13.10 12.16
CA MET A 248 7.04 11.91 11.75
C MET A 248 8.34 12.28 11.02
N PRO A 249 9.49 11.72 11.43
CA PRO A 249 10.73 11.90 10.70
C PRO A 249 10.64 11.36 9.27
N ASN A 250 11.18 12.08 8.29
CA ASN A 250 11.10 11.72 6.87
C ASN A 250 11.71 10.35 6.53
N ASN A 251 12.68 9.89 7.32
CA ASN A 251 13.32 8.59 7.14
C ASN A 251 12.72 7.48 7.99
N ALA A 252 11.63 7.75 8.75
CA ALA A 252 11.02 6.75 9.62
C ALA A 252 10.52 5.53 8.85
N ILE A 253 10.65 4.35 9.46
CA ILE A 253 9.94 3.15 9.05
C ILE A 253 8.68 3.07 9.88
N ILE A 254 7.54 2.93 9.22
CA ILE A 254 6.28 2.75 9.94
C ILE A 254 5.71 1.36 9.73
N SER A 255 4.98 0.89 10.72
CA SER A 255 4.14 -0.29 10.61
C SER A 255 2.71 0.04 10.98
N SER A 256 1.77 -0.36 10.14
CA SER A 256 0.34 -0.26 10.44
C SER A 256 -0.24 -1.64 10.73
N ASP A 257 -0.91 -1.76 11.87
CA ASP A 257 -1.73 -2.94 12.16
C ASP A 257 -3.09 -2.85 11.47
N ILE A 258 -3.83 -3.94 11.45
CA ILE A 258 -5.14 -4.03 10.81
C ILE A 258 -6.24 -3.43 11.72
N GLY A 259 -7.26 -2.87 11.10
CA GLY A 259 -8.42 -2.25 11.74
C GLY A 259 -8.78 -0.89 11.11
N ASN A 260 -9.68 -0.15 11.73
CA ASN A 260 -10.11 1.17 11.25
C ASN A 260 -8.95 2.18 11.16
N ASN A 261 -7.96 2.05 12.04
CA ASN A 261 -6.76 2.89 12.03
C ASN A 261 -5.97 2.80 10.72
N CYS A 262 -5.77 1.61 10.18
CA CYS A 262 -5.05 1.45 8.91
C CYS A 262 -5.87 1.92 7.71
N ALA A 263 -7.18 1.72 7.76
CA ALA A 263 -8.08 2.17 6.70
C ALA A 263 -8.09 3.71 6.61
N ILE A 264 -8.31 4.39 7.73
CA ILE A 264 -8.26 5.85 7.81
C ILE A 264 -6.85 6.37 7.52
N GLY A 265 -5.84 5.70 8.07
CA GLY A 265 -4.44 6.02 7.88
C GLY A 265 -3.94 5.91 6.44
N ASN A 266 -4.62 5.14 5.57
CA ASN A 266 -4.16 4.95 4.19
C ASN A 266 -4.02 6.27 3.40
N ALA A 267 -4.79 7.30 3.74
CA ALA A 267 -4.74 8.60 3.06
C ALA A 267 -3.60 9.52 3.53
N TYR A 268 -2.92 9.22 4.64
CA TYR A 268 -2.02 10.17 5.31
C TYR A 268 -0.53 9.90 5.11
N PRO A 269 0.02 8.71 5.42
CA PRO A 269 1.47 8.51 5.31
C PRO A 269 1.95 8.67 3.88
N SER A 270 2.98 9.48 3.70
CA SER A 270 3.73 9.59 2.46
C SER A 270 5.23 9.39 2.72
N PHE A 271 5.95 8.88 1.75
CA PHE A 271 7.35 8.50 1.86
C PHE A 271 8.10 8.98 0.63
N GLU A 272 9.39 9.28 0.81
CA GLU A 272 10.28 9.62 -0.31
C GLU A 272 11.03 8.39 -0.83
N GLU A 273 11.04 7.31 -0.05
CA GLU A 273 11.77 6.08 -0.34
C GLU A 273 10.91 4.85 -0.08
N GLY A 274 11.17 3.79 -0.80
CA GLY A 274 10.55 2.48 -0.57
C GLY A 274 11.07 1.78 0.68
N ARG A 275 10.36 0.71 1.09
CA ARG A 275 10.65 -0.11 2.29
C ARG A 275 10.54 0.67 3.60
N LYS A 276 9.67 1.67 3.61
CA LYS A 276 9.35 2.49 4.77
C LYS A 276 7.99 2.16 5.37
N TYR A 277 7.14 1.45 4.64
CA TYR A 277 5.81 1.10 5.09
C TYR A 277 5.63 -0.42 5.21
N LEU A 278 5.46 -0.90 6.43
CA LEU A 278 5.24 -2.31 6.76
C LEU A 278 3.76 -2.50 7.11
N ALA A 279 3.06 -3.27 6.28
CA ALA A 279 1.66 -3.56 6.50
C ALA A 279 1.31 -5.00 6.08
N PRO A 280 0.43 -5.71 6.81
CA PRO A 280 0.11 -7.10 6.54
C PRO A 280 -0.97 -7.26 5.45
N GLY A 281 -0.84 -6.51 4.35
CA GLY A 281 -1.87 -6.31 3.32
C GLY A 281 -2.28 -7.54 2.50
N LEU A 282 -1.63 -8.69 2.67
CA LEU A 282 -1.99 -9.91 1.95
C LEU A 282 -3.07 -10.71 2.71
N PHE A 283 -2.85 -10.98 3.98
CA PHE A 283 -3.74 -11.79 4.82
C PHE A 283 -4.53 -10.92 5.80
N GLY A 284 -3.97 -9.80 6.24
CA GLY A 284 -4.61 -8.85 7.15
C GLY A 284 -4.71 -9.34 8.59
N PRO A 285 -3.70 -10.00 9.20
CA PRO A 285 -3.77 -10.42 10.59
C PRO A 285 -3.66 -9.21 11.52
N CYS A 286 -4.51 -9.15 12.53
CA CYS A 286 -4.32 -8.26 13.67
C CYS A 286 -3.15 -8.74 14.53
N GLY A 287 -2.47 -7.82 15.22
CA GLY A 287 -1.29 -8.11 16.05
C GLY A 287 0.05 -8.08 15.28
N TYR A 288 0.05 -7.59 14.03
CA TYR A 288 1.24 -7.47 13.21
C TYR A 288 2.11 -6.26 13.58
N GLY A 289 1.49 -5.13 13.93
CA GLY A 289 2.15 -3.83 13.97
C GLY A 289 3.32 -3.76 14.95
N PHE A 290 3.14 -4.23 16.17
CA PHE A 290 4.16 -4.16 17.20
C PHE A 290 5.37 -5.10 16.93
N PRO A 291 5.20 -6.40 16.65
CA PRO A 291 6.33 -7.25 16.27
C PRO A 291 7.09 -6.77 15.05
N ALA A 292 6.38 -6.20 14.06
CA ALA A 292 7.01 -5.69 12.85
C ALA A 292 7.96 -4.53 13.12
N ILE A 293 7.60 -3.57 14.00
CA ILE A 293 8.51 -2.47 14.34
C ILE A 293 9.68 -2.93 15.18
N ALA A 294 9.50 -3.94 16.03
CA ALA A 294 10.59 -4.55 16.77
C ALA A 294 11.62 -5.16 15.81
N GLY A 295 11.17 -5.95 14.83
CA GLY A 295 12.03 -6.49 13.78
C GLY A 295 12.70 -5.43 12.92
N ALA A 296 11.95 -4.38 12.52
CA ALA A 296 12.49 -3.26 11.75
C ALA A 296 13.59 -2.52 12.53
N LYS A 297 13.42 -2.36 13.84
CA LYS A 297 14.41 -1.68 14.68
C LYS A 297 15.69 -2.50 14.85
N ILE A 298 15.59 -3.82 14.93
CA ILE A 298 16.77 -4.71 14.91
C ILE A 298 17.52 -4.58 13.58
N ALA A 299 16.78 -4.60 12.47
CA ALA A 299 17.39 -4.51 11.14
C ALA A 299 17.98 -3.13 10.84
N GLN A 300 17.42 -2.07 11.43
CA GLN A 300 17.79 -0.67 11.21
C GLN A 300 17.88 0.11 12.54
N PRO A 301 18.88 -0.17 13.38
CA PRO A 301 18.95 0.34 14.76
C PRO A 301 19.00 1.87 14.87
N ASN A 302 19.49 2.55 13.84
CA ASN A 302 19.66 4.00 13.80
C ASN A 302 18.49 4.75 13.13
N VAL A 303 17.52 4.02 12.58
CA VAL A 303 16.35 4.62 11.91
C VAL A 303 15.19 4.70 12.89
N PRO A 304 14.44 5.81 12.95
CA PRO A 304 13.21 5.88 13.72
C PRO A 304 12.19 4.84 13.23
N VAL A 305 11.56 4.12 14.15
CA VAL A 305 10.48 3.17 13.83
C VAL A 305 9.24 3.50 14.65
N ILE A 306 8.09 3.52 13.98
CA ILE A 306 6.81 3.92 14.57
C ILE A 306 5.75 2.90 14.17
N GLY A 307 5.08 2.29 15.15
CA GLY A 307 3.96 1.39 14.94
C GLY A 307 2.62 2.06 15.19
N PHE A 308 1.61 1.63 14.47
CA PHE A 308 0.22 2.07 14.62
C PHE A 308 -0.70 0.87 14.78
N ALA A 309 -1.54 0.88 15.80
CA ALA A 309 -2.54 -0.16 16.00
C ALA A 309 -3.77 0.39 16.72
N GLY A 310 -4.91 -0.28 16.54
CA GLY A 310 -6.02 -0.18 17.48
C GLY A 310 -5.69 -0.92 18.78
N ASP A 311 -6.41 -0.61 19.85
CA ASP A 311 -6.25 -1.26 21.16
C ASP A 311 -6.47 -2.78 21.10
N GLY A 312 -7.47 -3.24 20.32
CA GLY A 312 -7.70 -4.67 20.13
C GLY A 312 -6.54 -5.38 19.41
N ALA A 313 -6.06 -4.83 18.31
CA ALA A 313 -4.95 -5.41 17.54
C ALA A 313 -3.64 -5.41 18.34
N PHE A 314 -3.34 -4.32 19.06
CA PHE A 314 -2.18 -4.26 19.96
C PHE A 314 -2.25 -5.32 21.07
N GLY A 315 -3.44 -5.53 21.64
CA GLY A 315 -3.66 -6.53 22.70
C GLY A 315 -3.26 -7.96 22.29
N ILE A 316 -3.36 -8.32 21.02
CA ILE A 316 -2.95 -9.65 20.52
C ILE A 316 -1.45 -9.89 20.69
N SER A 317 -0.62 -8.88 20.42
CA SER A 317 0.84 -9.00 20.45
C SER A 317 1.49 -8.26 21.61
N MET A 318 0.72 -7.78 22.56
CA MET A 318 1.20 -7.02 23.72
C MET A 318 2.24 -7.79 24.54
N ASN A 319 2.15 -9.11 24.60
CA ASN A 319 3.11 -9.95 25.31
C ASN A 319 4.55 -9.80 24.80
N GLU A 320 4.73 -9.43 23.53
CA GLU A 320 6.05 -9.21 22.94
C GLU A 320 6.78 -7.99 23.54
N MET A 321 6.08 -7.15 24.28
CA MET A 321 6.71 -6.08 25.07
C MET A 321 7.72 -6.62 26.07
N THR A 322 7.52 -7.84 26.58
CA THR A 322 8.46 -8.48 27.48
C THR A 322 9.81 -8.78 26.82
N ALA A 323 9.82 -9.06 25.54
CA ALA A 323 11.06 -9.26 24.79
C ALA A 323 11.82 -7.93 24.61
N VAL A 324 11.09 -6.87 24.23
CA VAL A 324 11.67 -5.53 24.04
C VAL A 324 12.13 -4.91 25.35
N GLY A 325 11.44 -5.19 26.46
CA GLY A 325 11.79 -4.68 27.79
C GLY A 325 12.97 -5.39 28.46
N ARG A 326 13.53 -6.45 27.88
CA ARG A 326 14.59 -7.25 28.51
C ARG A 326 15.99 -6.66 28.47
N GLY A 327 16.22 -5.60 27.80
CA GLY A 327 17.57 -5.14 27.65
C GLY A 327 17.71 -3.81 26.91
N GLU A 328 18.87 -3.62 26.33
CA GLU A 328 19.30 -2.40 25.69
C GLU A 328 18.68 -2.24 24.27
N TRP A 329 17.37 -2.40 24.18
CA TRP A 329 16.68 -2.19 22.92
C TRP A 329 16.68 -0.71 22.56
N PRO A 330 16.98 -0.38 21.30
CA PRO A 330 16.85 1.00 20.82
C PRO A 330 15.38 1.43 20.90
N ALA A 331 15.15 2.71 21.15
CA ALA A 331 13.81 3.25 21.30
C ALA A 331 12.91 2.97 20.07
N ILE A 332 11.72 2.47 20.34
CA ILE A 332 10.62 2.28 19.40
C ILE A 332 9.41 3.07 19.89
N THR A 333 8.56 3.48 18.96
CA THR A 333 7.33 4.21 19.29
C THR A 333 6.13 3.40 18.80
N MET A 334 5.17 3.16 19.70
CA MET A 334 3.89 2.55 19.34
C MET A 334 2.76 3.52 19.65
N VAL A 335 1.98 3.87 18.62
CA VAL A 335 0.80 4.72 18.74
C VAL A 335 -0.44 3.84 18.73
N ILE A 336 -1.26 3.95 19.78
CA ILE A 336 -2.45 3.14 19.96
C ILE A 336 -3.70 4.02 19.82
N PHE A 337 -4.47 3.76 18.77
CA PHE A 337 -5.79 4.34 18.57
C PHE A 337 -6.82 3.60 19.42
N ARG A 338 -7.15 4.15 20.56
CA ARG A 338 -8.01 3.49 21.55
C ARG A 338 -9.46 3.92 21.40
N ASN A 339 -10.31 2.98 21.04
CA ASN A 339 -11.75 3.15 20.95
C ASN A 339 -12.54 2.17 21.82
N TYR A 340 -11.87 1.38 22.68
CA TYR A 340 -12.41 0.39 23.60
C TYR A 340 -13.20 -0.74 22.95
N GLN A 341 -12.97 -1.03 21.67
CA GLN A 341 -13.73 -2.07 20.95
C GLN A 341 -13.01 -2.53 19.70
N TRP A 342 -13.38 -3.71 19.21
CA TRP A 342 -13.07 -4.20 17.86
C TRP A 342 -13.94 -3.47 16.83
N GLY A 343 -13.63 -2.21 16.55
CA GLY A 343 -14.51 -1.33 15.79
C GLY A 343 -14.76 -1.75 14.35
N ALA A 344 -13.77 -2.34 13.68
CA ALA A 344 -13.93 -2.84 12.31
C ALA A 344 -14.89 -4.03 12.28
N GLU A 345 -14.75 -4.98 13.20
CA GLU A 345 -15.59 -6.17 13.30
C GLU A 345 -17.03 -5.80 13.68
N LYS A 346 -17.21 -4.91 14.64
CA LYS A 346 -18.54 -4.43 15.04
C LYS A 346 -19.27 -3.78 13.86
N ARG A 347 -18.58 -3.03 13.02
CA ARG A 347 -19.15 -2.44 11.81
C ARG A 347 -19.59 -3.51 10.82
N ASN A 348 -18.75 -4.51 10.58
CA ASN A 348 -19.04 -5.60 9.64
C ASN A 348 -20.24 -6.45 10.08
N THR A 349 -20.37 -6.72 11.38
CA THR A 349 -21.53 -7.45 11.94
C THR A 349 -22.82 -6.66 11.82
N HIS A 350 -22.78 -5.34 11.88
CA HIS A 350 -23.96 -4.49 11.75
C HIS A 350 -24.51 -4.43 10.31
N TYR A 351 -23.61 -4.49 9.31
CA TYR A 351 -23.99 -4.39 7.89
C TYR A 351 -24.18 -5.73 7.19
N GLY A 352 -23.59 -6.82 7.69
CA GLY A 352 -23.57 -8.11 7.01
C GLY A 352 -24.46 -9.20 7.61
N LEU A 353 -24.75 -9.13 8.90
CA LEU A 353 -25.52 -10.14 9.63
C LEU A 353 -26.38 -9.42 10.67
N GLN A 354 -27.70 -9.62 10.63
CA GLN A 354 -28.60 -9.32 11.77
C GLN A 354 -28.27 -10.28 12.93
N ILE A 355 -27.05 -10.22 13.46
CA ILE A 355 -26.71 -10.96 14.67
C ILE A 355 -26.97 -10.03 15.85
N THR A 356 -27.96 -10.39 16.64
CA THR A 356 -28.12 -9.84 17.98
C THR A 356 -26.90 -10.20 18.79
N LEU A 357 -26.00 -9.25 18.99
CA LEU A 357 -24.89 -9.41 19.94
C LEU A 357 -25.53 -9.56 21.33
N LEU A 358 -25.41 -10.72 21.93
CA LEU A 358 -25.61 -10.88 23.36
C LEU A 358 -24.63 -9.96 24.05
N GLU A 359 -25.12 -8.92 24.70
CA GLU A 359 -24.33 -8.10 25.62
C GLU A 359 -23.89 -9.00 26.76
N LEU A 360 -22.64 -9.42 26.74
CA LEU A 360 -21.98 -9.95 27.91
C LEU A 360 -21.70 -8.76 28.82
N SER A 361 -22.57 -8.57 29.80
CA SER A 361 -22.42 -7.67 30.93
C SER A 361 -21.23 -8.08 31.82
#